data_c6d6519491baca9da4d5a74efa16ef8f
#
_entry.id   c6d6519491baca9da4d5a74efa16ef8f
#
_cell.length_a   1.000
_cell.length_b   1.000
_cell.length_c   1.000
_cell.angle_alpha   90.00
_cell.angle_beta   90.00
_cell.angle_gamma   90.00
#
_symmetry.space_group_name_H-M   'P 1'
#
loop_
_entity.id
_entity.type
_entity.pdbx_description
1 polymer ?
#
loop_
_entity_poly.entity_id
_entity_poly.type
_entity_poly.pdbx_seq_one_letter_code
_entity_poly.pdbx_strand_id
1 'polypeptide(L)'
;MSLVVIGSDTEVGKTVVSAVVLARYARGRKLAYWKPIATGAEGDTDTALVRKWVGHRVDILDEAYLYDPPVSPHLAARLASRPIDPELVLAQLVEHGLADPRRNLVVEGIGGLHVPLTTEGYLLSHLLSDMHLPCLLATRSGLGTINHTLLSLEAIRERKLDLAGVVMVGPKDKENKAAIEKYGGVKVTAELEWLPRLGRTSIEKAARRFDRRGQLKRYFEA
;
A
#
# COMPACT_ATOMS: atom_id res chain seq x y z
N MET A 1 14.46 -2.66 -6.90
CA MET A 1 13.99 -2.29 -5.54
C MET A 1 12.48 -2.38 -5.48
N SER A 2 11.89 -2.38 -4.28
CA SER A 2 10.45 -2.58 -4.08
C SER A 2 9.95 -1.66 -2.99
N LEU A 3 8.64 -1.46 -2.86
CA LEU A 3 8.05 -0.71 -1.76
C LEU A 3 6.70 -1.30 -1.34
N VAL A 4 6.28 -1.00 -0.10
CA VAL A 4 4.96 -1.37 0.42
C VAL A 4 4.07 -0.13 0.52
N VAL A 5 2.88 -0.18 -0.06
CA VAL A 5 1.82 0.82 0.17
C VAL A 5 1.02 0.42 1.39
N ILE A 6 1.08 1.23 2.43
CA ILE A 6 0.37 1.03 3.70
C ILE A 6 -0.68 2.11 3.90
N GLY A 7 -1.63 1.90 4.79
CA GLY A 7 -2.67 2.87 5.11
C GLY A 7 -2.63 3.34 6.54
N SER A 8 -3.03 4.59 6.78
CA SER A 8 -3.34 5.06 8.14
C SER A 8 -4.63 4.43 8.68
N ASP A 9 -5.44 3.80 7.81
CA ASP A 9 -6.69 3.13 8.13
C ASP A 9 -7.15 2.27 6.95
N THR A 10 -8.29 1.61 7.10
CA THR A 10 -9.04 0.99 6.00
C THR A 10 -9.66 2.08 5.10
N GLU A 11 -9.87 1.78 3.81
CA GLU A 11 -10.50 2.69 2.82
C GLU A 11 -9.86 4.07 2.67
N VAL A 12 -8.57 4.20 2.96
CA VAL A 12 -7.80 5.44 2.73
C VAL A 12 -7.29 5.59 1.30
N GLY A 13 -7.60 4.63 0.41
CA GLY A 13 -7.21 4.66 -0.99
C GLY A 13 -5.89 3.95 -1.31
N LYS A 14 -5.43 2.98 -0.49
CA LYS A 14 -4.22 2.18 -0.76
C LYS A 14 -4.18 1.65 -2.18
N THR A 15 -5.25 0.99 -2.62
CA THR A 15 -5.37 0.35 -3.93
C THR A 15 -5.24 1.36 -5.09
N VAL A 16 -5.84 2.54 -4.93
CA VAL A 16 -5.70 3.63 -5.92
C VAL A 16 -4.27 4.17 -5.92
N VAL A 17 -3.63 4.34 -4.76
CA VAL A 17 -2.22 4.76 -4.65
C VAL A 17 -1.31 3.72 -5.30
N SER A 18 -1.51 2.42 -5.02
CA SER A 18 -0.76 1.32 -5.64
C SER A 18 -0.87 1.36 -7.17
N ALA A 19 -2.09 1.47 -7.70
CA ALA A 19 -2.32 1.57 -9.15
C ALA A 19 -1.67 2.80 -9.78
N VAL A 20 -1.71 3.97 -9.10
CA VAL A 20 -1.08 5.20 -9.58
C VAL A 20 0.44 5.10 -9.58
N VAL A 21 1.04 4.51 -8.54
CA VAL A 21 2.49 4.22 -8.46
C VAL A 21 2.91 3.31 -9.61
N LEU A 22 2.19 2.20 -9.80
CA LEU A 22 2.45 1.26 -10.89
C LEU A 22 2.36 1.95 -12.27
N ALA A 23 1.29 2.69 -12.53
CA ALA A 23 1.10 3.39 -13.79
C ALA A 23 2.18 4.48 -14.02
N ARG A 24 2.70 5.09 -12.95
CA ARG A 24 3.76 6.10 -13.00
C ARG A 24 5.10 5.51 -13.40
N TYR A 25 5.45 4.34 -12.84
CA TYR A 25 6.80 3.80 -12.90
C TYR A 25 6.96 2.57 -13.80
N ALA A 26 5.87 1.99 -14.37
CA ALA A 26 5.93 0.79 -15.21
C ALA A 26 6.63 0.98 -16.57
N ARG A 27 6.84 2.23 -17.03
CA ARG A 27 7.47 2.46 -18.35
C ARG A 27 8.93 2.07 -18.34
N GLY A 28 9.28 1.05 -19.16
CA GLY A 28 10.66 0.58 -19.30
C GLY A 28 11.19 -0.25 -18.13
N ARG A 29 10.28 -0.70 -17.22
CA ARG A 29 10.64 -1.49 -16.04
C ARG A 29 9.73 -2.71 -15.92
N LYS A 30 10.26 -3.78 -15.34
CA LYS A 30 9.46 -4.92 -14.91
C LYS A 30 8.90 -4.62 -13.52
N LEU A 31 7.63 -4.21 -13.45
CA LEU A 31 6.93 -4.03 -12.20
C LEU A 31 5.93 -5.16 -11.99
N ALA A 32 5.81 -5.58 -10.73
CA ALA A 32 4.75 -6.45 -10.29
C ALA A 32 3.97 -5.81 -9.14
N TYR A 33 2.70 -6.18 -9.02
CA TYR A 33 1.84 -5.85 -7.89
C TYR A 33 1.53 -7.11 -7.11
N TRP A 34 1.55 -7.00 -5.80
CA TRP A 34 1.18 -8.07 -4.90
C TRP A 34 0.46 -7.55 -3.67
N LYS A 35 -0.70 -8.11 -3.39
CA LYS A 35 -1.43 -7.93 -2.13
C LYS A 35 -1.43 -9.26 -1.39
N PRO A 36 -0.50 -9.48 -0.43
CA PRO A 36 -0.30 -10.79 0.19
C PRO A 36 -1.53 -11.30 0.92
N ILE A 37 -2.27 -10.41 1.58
CA ILE A 37 -3.44 -10.77 2.40
C ILE A 37 -4.59 -9.87 2.00
N ALA A 38 -5.73 -10.47 1.68
CA ALA A 38 -6.97 -9.77 1.36
C ALA A 38 -8.17 -10.42 2.06
N THR A 39 -9.16 -9.60 2.42
CA THR A 39 -10.46 -9.99 2.98
C THR A 39 -11.57 -9.33 2.19
N GLY A 40 -12.77 -9.90 2.17
CA GLY A 40 -13.92 -9.38 1.42
C GLY A 40 -13.89 -9.79 -0.06
N ALA A 41 -13.68 -11.08 -0.35
CA ALA A 41 -13.57 -11.59 -1.73
C ALA A 41 -14.90 -11.68 -2.48
N GLU A 42 -16.04 -11.41 -1.86
CA GLU A 42 -17.38 -11.47 -2.48
C GLU A 42 -17.63 -10.37 -3.54
N GLY A 43 -16.60 -9.78 -4.09
CA GLY A 43 -16.72 -8.71 -5.08
C GLY A 43 -15.44 -8.53 -5.88
N ASP A 44 -15.30 -7.35 -6.49
CA ASP A 44 -14.03 -6.97 -7.11
C ASP A 44 -12.94 -6.84 -6.03
N THR A 45 -12.01 -7.80 -5.95
CA THR A 45 -10.85 -7.72 -5.05
C THR A 45 -9.94 -6.55 -5.44
N ASP A 46 -9.11 -6.06 -4.50
CA ASP A 46 -8.12 -5.03 -4.80
C ASP A 46 -7.19 -5.46 -5.95
N THR A 47 -6.80 -6.72 -5.98
CA THR A 47 -5.99 -7.32 -7.06
C THR A 47 -6.71 -7.27 -8.41
N ALA A 48 -8.01 -7.61 -8.45
CA ALA A 48 -8.82 -7.53 -9.66
C ALA A 48 -8.96 -6.07 -10.14
N LEU A 49 -9.18 -5.13 -9.21
CA LEU A 49 -9.25 -3.70 -9.51
C LEU A 49 -7.93 -3.17 -10.08
N VAL A 50 -6.81 -3.48 -9.45
CA VAL A 50 -5.49 -3.05 -9.94
C VAL A 50 -5.23 -3.64 -11.33
N ARG A 51 -5.49 -4.94 -11.56
CA ARG A 51 -5.38 -5.60 -12.87
C ARG A 51 -6.16 -4.86 -13.96
N LYS A 52 -7.40 -4.48 -13.66
CA LYS A 52 -8.28 -3.71 -14.55
C LYS A 52 -7.75 -2.31 -14.86
N TRP A 53 -7.13 -1.65 -13.87
CA TRP A 53 -6.70 -0.26 -14.00
C TRP A 53 -5.31 -0.07 -14.62
N VAL A 54 -4.37 -0.98 -14.38
CA VAL A 54 -2.99 -0.84 -14.89
C VAL A 54 -2.75 -1.60 -16.22
N GLY A 55 -3.58 -2.60 -16.52
CA GLY A 55 -3.47 -3.41 -17.75
C GLY A 55 -2.22 -4.29 -17.77
N HIS A 56 -1.85 -4.77 -18.96
CA HIS A 56 -0.80 -5.80 -19.17
C HIS A 56 0.65 -5.32 -18.98
N ARG A 57 0.88 -4.08 -18.53
CA ARG A 57 2.24 -3.54 -18.33
C ARG A 57 2.86 -3.92 -16.98
N VAL A 58 2.07 -4.51 -16.12
CA VAL A 58 2.43 -4.88 -14.76
C VAL A 58 2.03 -6.32 -14.53
N ASP A 59 2.92 -7.10 -13.96
CA ASP A 59 2.60 -8.45 -13.53
C ASP A 59 1.72 -8.37 -12.27
N ILE A 60 0.56 -9.01 -12.29
CA ILE A 60 -0.34 -9.03 -11.14
C ILE A 60 -0.28 -10.41 -10.50
N LEU A 61 0.23 -10.45 -9.29
CA LEU A 61 0.42 -11.68 -8.52
C LEU A 61 -0.82 -11.95 -7.67
N ASP A 62 -1.13 -13.23 -7.49
CA ASP A 62 -2.25 -13.65 -6.68
C ASP A 62 -1.92 -13.53 -5.18
N GLU A 63 -2.94 -13.38 -4.35
CA GLU A 63 -2.82 -13.27 -2.90
C GLU A 63 -2.29 -14.59 -2.30
N ALA A 64 -1.44 -14.51 -1.26
CA ALA A 64 -1.11 -15.67 -0.44
C ALA A 64 -2.35 -16.13 0.36
N TYR A 65 -3.10 -15.15 0.83
CA TYR A 65 -4.33 -15.38 1.60
C TYR A 65 -5.45 -14.47 1.08
N LEU A 66 -6.50 -15.09 0.58
CA LEU A 66 -7.75 -14.45 0.19
C LEU A 66 -8.87 -15.06 1.01
N TYR A 67 -9.64 -14.23 1.72
CA TYR A 67 -10.76 -14.64 2.57
C TYR A 67 -12.05 -13.94 2.14
N ASP A 68 -13.17 -14.68 2.15
CA ASP A 68 -14.47 -14.15 1.74
C ASP A 68 -15.03 -13.08 2.68
N PRO A 69 -15.02 -13.25 4.03
CA PRO A 69 -15.63 -12.27 4.91
C PRO A 69 -14.89 -10.93 4.92
N PRO A 70 -15.58 -9.77 4.82
CA PRO A 70 -14.98 -8.44 4.91
C PRO A 70 -14.74 -8.02 6.37
N VAL A 71 -13.90 -8.77 7.05
CA VAL A 71 -13.51 -8.56 8.46
C VAL A 71 -11.99 -8.47 8.59
N SER A 72 -11.51 -8.21 9.81
CA SER A 72 -10.05 -8.17 10.05
C SER A 72 -9.36 -9.51 9.74
N PRO A 73 -8.10 -9.51 9.26
CA PRO A 73 -7.42 -10.71 8.78
C PRO A 73 -7.42 -11.88 9.76
N HIS A 74 -7.07 -11.64 11.04
CA HIS A 74 -7.06 -12.68 12.08
C HIS A 74 -8.44 -13.33 12.29
N LEU A 75 -9.51 -12.54 12.20
CA LEU A 75 -10.88 -13.02 12.30
C LEU A 75 -11.28 -13.81 11.04
N ALA A 76 -10.96 -13.30 9.86
CA ALA A 76 -11.23 -13.98 8.60
C ALA A 76 -10.52 -15.34 8.54
N ALA A 77 -9.25 -15.37 8.93
CA ALA A 77 -8.45 -16.60 9.02
C ALA A 77 -9.05 -17.63 9.99
N ARG A 78 -9.52 -17.19 11.15
CA ARG A 78 -10.21 -18.04 12.13
C ARG A 78 -11.53 -18.60 11.58
N LEU A 79 -12.35 -17.75 10.94
CA LEU A 79 -13.62 -18.19 10.36
C LEU A 79 -13.42 -19.18 9.22
N ALA A 80 -12.36 -19.01 8.43
CA ALA A 80 -12.02 -19.92 7.34
C ALA A 80 -11.24 -21.17 7.79
N SER A 81 -10.91 -21.31 9.09
CA SER A 81 -10.03 -22.36 9.60
C SER A 81 -8.71 -22.46 8.82
N ARG A 82 -8.22 -21.34 8.33
CA ARG A 82 -6.98 -21.21 7.56
C ARG A 82 -6.14 -20.07 8.16
N PRO A 83 -5.29 -20.36 9.16
CA PRO A 83 -4.46 -19.37 9.81
C PRO A 83 -3.46 -18.74 8.83
N ILE A 84 -3.17 -17.46 9.04
CA ILE A 84 -2.12 -16.77 8.30
C ILE A 84 -0.78 -17.17 8.88
N ASP A 85 0.11 -17.66 8.02
CA ASP A 85 1.51 -17.94 8.32
C ASP A 85 2.36 -16.79 7.76
N PRO A 86 2.96 -15.95 8.63
CA PRO A 86 3.84 -14.87 8.18
C PRO A 86 5.08 -15.35 7.43
N GLU A 87 5.62 -16.53 7.78
CA GLU A 87 6.81 -17.08 7.11
C GLU A 87 6.50 -17.44 5.65
N LEU A 88 5.31 -17.99 5.39
CA LEU A 88 4.86 -18.24 4.02
C LEU A 88 4.76 -16.93 3.21
N VAL A 89 4.24 -15.87 3.83
CA VAL A 89 4.16 -14.54 3.17
C VAL A 89 5.55 -14.03 2.84
N LEU A 90 6.51 -14.16 3.75
CA LEU A 90 7.90 -13.73 3.54
C LEU A 90 8.60 -14.59 2.48
N ALA A 91 8.39 -15.90 2.47
CA ALA A 91 8.92 -16.80 1.46
C ALA A 91 8.41 -16.43 0.04
N GLN A 92 7.11 -16.16 -0.09
CA GLN A 92 6.54 -15.71 -1.36
C GLN A 92 7.04 -14.31 -1.77
N LEU A 93 7.29 -13.40 -0.84
CA LEU A 93 7.90 -12.11 -1.15
C LEU A 93 9.28 -12.29 -1.81
N VAL A 94 10.10 -13.19 -1.30
CA VAL A 94 11.40 -13.53 -1.89
C VAL A 94 11.23 -14.11 -3.28
N GLU A 95 10.36 -15.09 -3.45
CA GLU A 95 10.07 -15.73 -4.74
C GLU A 95 9.57 -14.71 -5.79
N HIS A 96 8.65 -13.83 -5.39
CA HIS A 96 7.99 -12.91 -6.31
C HIS A 96 8.87 -11.76 -6.77
N GLY A 97 9.79 -11.27 -5.97
CA GLY A 97 10.45 -10.03 -6.33
C GLY A 97 11.88 -9.85 -5.86
N LEU A 98 12.24 -10.38 -4.72
CA LEU A 98 13.58 -10.13 -4.19
C LEU A 98 14.66 -11.02 -4.85
N ALA A 99 14.25 -12.14 -5.42
CA ALA A 99 15.17 -13.06 -6.12
C ALA A 99 15.59 -12.55 -7.52
N ASP A 100 14.80 -11.70 -8.19
CA ASP A 100 15.20 -11.05 -9.46
C ASP A 100 15.43 -9.55 -9.24
N PRO A 101 16.69 -9.10 -9.20
CA PRO A 101 17.02 -7.68 -8.99
C PRO A 101 16.48 -6.74 -10.07
N ARG A 102 16.08 -7.28 -11.22
CA ARG A 102 15.45 -6.49 -12.30
C ARG A 102 13.95 -6.32 -12.11
N ARG A 103 13.32 -7.06 -11.19
CA ARG A 103 11.90 -6.97 -10.88
C ARG A 103 11.70 -6.06 -9.68
N ASN A 104 10.87 -5.04 -9.82
CA ASN A 104 10.44 -4.19 -8.73
C ASN A 104 9.01 -4.56 -8.34
N LEU A 105 8.76 -4.62 -7.04
CA LEU A 105 7.46 -5.03 -6.50
C LEU A 105 6.78 -3.86 -5.78
N VAL A 106 5.52 -3.62 -6.08
CA VAL A 106 4.63 -2.79 -5.27
C VAL A 106 3.75 -3.73 -4.46
N VAL A 107 4.04 -3.84 -3.18
CA VAL A 107 3.26 -4.62 -2.22
C VAL A 107 2.15 -3.73 -1.65
N GLU A 108 0.94 -4.25 -1.47
CA GLU A 108 -0.13 -3.54 -0.79
C GLU A 108 -0.47 -4.19 0.55
N GLY A 109 -0.38 -3.41 1.63
CA GLY A 109 -0.79 -3.83 2.96
C GLY A 109 -2.32 -3.85 3.13
N ILE A 110 -2.78 -4.43 4.24
CA ILE A 110 -4.19 -4.52 4.60
C ILE A 110 -4.51 -3.67 5.83
N GLY A 111 -5.60 -2.88 5.78
CA GLY A 111 -6.04 -2.03 6.90
C GLY A 111 -5.00 -0.96 7.29
N GLY A 112 -4.86 -0.74 8.58
CA GLY A 112 -3.82 0.12 9.18
C GLY A 112 -2.69 -0.69 9.80
N LEU A 113 -1.63 -0.01 10.33
CA LEU A 113 -0.39 -0.65 10.78
C LEU A 113 -0.58 -1.67 11.91
N HIS A 114 -1.52 -1.44 12.81
CA HIS A 114 -1.77 -2.31 13.97
C HIS A 114 -2.90 -3.32 13.75
N VAL A 115 -3.27 -3.59 12.50
CA VAL A 115 -4.22 -4.66 12.20
C VAL A 115 -3.60 -6.01 12.54
N PRO A 116 -4.28 -6.85 13.37
CA PRO A 116 -3.80 -8.17 13.70
C PRO A 116 -3.95 -9.12 12.50
N LEU A 117 -2.87 -9.82 12.19
CA LEU A 117 -2.82 -10.84 11.14
C LEU A 117 -3.07 -12.22 11.72
N THR A 118 -2.60 -12.48 12.94
CA THR A 118 -2.80 -13.76 13.63
C THR A 118 -3.50 -13.57 14.97
N THR A 119 -4.03 -14.65 15.54
CA THR A 119 -4.67 -14.67 16.86
C THR A 119 -3.67 -14.52 18.01
N GLU A 120 -2.40 -14.81 17.76
CA GLU A 120 -1.29 -14.72 18.72
C GLU A 120 -0.73 -13.28 18.81
N GLY A 121 -1.31 -12.33 18.08
CA GLY A 121 -0.94 -10.91 18.16
C GLY A 121 0.17 -10.48 17.20
N TYR A 122 0.44 -11.23 16.14
CA TYR A 122 1.30 -10.75 15.07
C TYR A 122 0.55 -9.74 14.21
N LEU A 123 1.02 -8.50 14.23
CA LEU A 123 0.38 -7.35 13.57
C LEU A 123 0.97 -7.13 12.17
N LEU A 124 0.26 -6.37 11.32
CA LEU A 124 0.81 -5.93 10.04
C LEU A 124 2.16 -5.20 10.22
N SER A 125 2.32 -4.38 11.27
CA SER A 125 3.58 -3.68 11.54
C SER A 125 4.76 -4.62 11.82
N HIS A 126 4.54 -5.83 12.35
CA HIS A 126 5.58 -6.86 12.48
C HIS A 126 5.98 -7.37 11.10
N LEU A 127 5.00 -7.77 10.27
CA LEU A 127 5.26 -8.25 8.91
C LEU A 127 6.03 -7.21 8.08
N LEU A 128 5.68 -5.93 8.21
CA LEU A 128 6.39 -4.84 7.53
C LEU A 128 7.86 -4.73 7.98
N SER A 129 8.13 -4.93 9.28
CA SER A 129 9.50 -4.97 9.79
C SER A 129 10.29 -6.13 9.18
N ASP A 130 9.67 -7.32 9.09
CA ASP A 130 10.31 -8.53 8.57
C ASP A 130 10.49 -8.47 7.04
N MET A 131 9.64 -7.74 6.33
CA MET A 131 9.78 -7.52 4.87
C MET A 131 10.99 -6.63 4.51
N HIS A 132 11.46 -5.78 5.41
CA HIS A 132 12.55 -4.83 5.16
C HIS A 132 12.37 -3.96 3.91
N LEU A 133 11.13 -3.61 3.57
CA LEU A 133 10.80 -2.76 2.42
C LEU A 133 10.41 -1.35 2.87
N PRO A 134 10.76 -0.32 2.08
CA PRO A 134 10.30 1.04 2.35
C PRO A 134 8.78 1.13 2.24
N CYS A 135 8.17 1.91 3.14
CA CYS A 135 6.73 2.08 3.27
C CYS A 135 6.25 3.41 2.69
N LEU A 136 5.27 3.39 1.81
CA LEU A 136 4.55 4.58 1.35
C LEU A 136 3.21 4.65 2.09
N LEU A 137 3.04 5.65 2.96
CA LEU A 137 1.84 5.81 3.78
C LEU A 137 0.75 6.56 3.01
N ALA A 138 -0.36 5.89 2.73
CA ALA A 138 -1.58 6.50 2.23
C ALA A 138 -2.47 6.96 3.40
N THR A 139 -2.97 8.19 3.35
CA THR A 139 -3.86 8.76 4.35
C THR A 139 -4.97 9.56 3.67
N ARG A 140 -6.11 9.73 4.35
CA ARG A 140 -7.18 10.63 3.86
C ARG A 140 -6.72 12.08 3.94
N SER A 141 -7.41 12.99 3.22
CA SER A 141 -7.14 14.42 3.32
C SER A 141 -8.10 15.15 4.28
N GLY A 142 -9.25 14.56 4.59
CA GLY A 142 -10.34 15.18 5.38
C GLY A 142 -10.13 15.13 6.89
N LEU A 143 -11.17 15.52 7.63
CA LEU A 143 -11.19 15.57 9.11
C LEU A 143 -10.76 14.22 9.72
N GLY A 144 -9.96 14.29 10.79
CA GLY A 144 -9.37 13.12 11.47
C GLY A 144 -8.02 12.68 10.90
N THR A 145 -7.64 13.15 9.69
CA THR A 145 -6.42 12.70 9.02
C THR A 145 -5.16 13.03 9.82
N ILE A 146 -5.08 14.19 10.46
CA ILE A 146 -3.91 14.59 11.25
C ILE A 146 -3.65 13.53 12.33
N ASN A 147 -4.65 13.21 13.14
CA ASN A 147 -4.53 12.22 14.21
C ASN A 147 -4.11 10.85 13.67
N HIS A 148 -4.83 10.31 12.68
CA HIS A 148 -4.54 8.98 12.13
C HIS A 148 -3.17 8.91 11.46
N THR A 149 -2.75 9.99 10.80
CA THR A 149 -1.44 10.05 10.15
C THR A 149 -0.32 10.12 11.19
N LEU A 150 -0.46 10.95 12.25
CA LEU A 150 0.55 11.07 13.29
C LEU A 150 0.72 9.76 14.07
N LEU A 151 -0.37 9.11 14.48
CA LEU A 151 -0.32 7.78 15.11
C LEU A 151 0.36 6.73 14.20
N SER A 152 0.07 6.77 12.90
CA SER A 152 0.74 5.87 11.94
C SER A 152 2.24 6.17 11.83
N LEU A 153 2.63 7.45 11.83
CA LEU A 153 4.03 7.86 11.80
C LEU A 153 4.78 7.48 13.09
N GLU A 154 4.11 7.53 14.24
CA GLU A 154 4.67 7.05 15.51
C GLU A 154 4.93 5.54 15.45
N ALA A 155 3.97 4.75 14.98
CA ALA A 155 4.13 3.31 14.80
C ALA A 155 5.26 2.97 13.81
N ILE A 156 5.38 3.71 12.70
CA ILE A 156 6.47 3.57 11.73
C ILE A 156 7.83 3.80 12.38
N ARG A 157 7.96 4.84 13.21
CA ARG A 157 9.20 5.17 13.92
C ARG A 157 9.55 4.15 14.98
N GLU A 158 8.57 3.75 15.79
CA GLU A 158 8.75 2.73 16.82
C GLU A 158 9.27 1.42 16.23
N ARG A 159 8.74 1.02 15.08
CA ARG A 159 9.15 -0.19 14.35
C ARG A 159 10.39 0.03 13.47
N LYS A 160 10.95 1.24 13.43
CA LYS A 160 12.11 1.60 12.59
C LYS A 160 11.91 1.28 11.12
N LEU A 161 10.66 1.40 10.63
CA LEU A 161 10.35 1.20 9.22
C LEU A 161 10.91 2.35 8.38
N ASP A 162 11.42 2.05 7.20
CA ASP A 162 11.85 3.08 6.23
C ASP A 162 10.60 3.74 5.61
N LEU A 163 10.39 5.02 5.86
CA LEU A 163 9.29 5.78 5.30
C LEU A 163 9.69 6.39 3.96
N ALA A 164 9.16 5.84 2.87
CA ALA A 164 9.36 6.38 1.51
C ALA A 164 8.66 7.73 1.29
N GLY A 165 7.54 7.95 1.97
CA GLY A 165 6.77 9.18 1.90
C GLY A 165 5.33 9.04 2.38
N VAL A 166 4.58 10.15 2.31
CA VAL A 166 3.16 10.23 2.66
C VAL A 166 2.37 10.67 1.43
N VAL A 167 1.26 10.00 1.15
CA VAL A 167 0.32 10.36 0.08
C VAL A 167 -1.03 10.69 0.71
N MET A 168 -1.51 11.92 0.53
CA MET A 168 -2.85 12.32 0.94
C MET A 168 -3.85 12.03 -0.18
N VAL A 169 -4.94 11.33 0.14
CA VAL A 169 -5.99 10.94 -0.81
C VAL A 169 -7.30 11.65 -0.45
N GLY A 170 -7.87 12.37 -1.41
CA GLY A 170 -9.11 13.12 -1.28
C GLY A 170 -8.97 14.58 -1.74
N PRO A 171 -9.96 15.44 -1.47
CA PRO A 171 -9.90 16.86 -1.79
C PRO A 171 -8.65 17.50 -1.18
N LYS A 172 -8.03 18.44 -1.91
CA LYS A 172 -6.86 19.16 -1.39
C LYS A 172 -7.21 19.94 -0.13
N ASP A 173 -6.42 19.74 0.90
CA ASP A 173 -6.51 20.44 2.17
C ASP A 173 -5.11 20.91 2.59
N LYS A 174 -4.88 22.21 2.38
CA LYS A 174 -3.57 22.83 2.66
C LYS A 174 -3.25 22.87 4.15
N GLU A 175 -4.26 23.05 5.00
CA GLU A 175 -4.10 23.15 6.44
C GLU A 175 -3.76 21.78 7.03
N ASN A 176 -4.51 20.74 6.67
CA ASN A 176 -4.22 19.39 7.09
C ASN A 176 -2.84 18.91 6.60
N LYS A 177 -2.49 19.26 5.36
CA LYS A 177 -1.16 18.97 4.81
C LYS A 177 -0.06 19.65 5.63
N ALA A 178 -0.18 20.96 5.87
CA ALA A 178 0.80 21.71 6.64
C ALA A 178 0.94 21.17 8.08
N ALA A 179 -0.18 20.78 8.70
CA ALA A 179 -0.18 20.18 10.02
C ALA A 179 0.54 18.81 10.03
N ILE A 180 0.25 17.93 9.06
CA ILE A 180 0.92 16.63 8.93
C ILE A 180 2.43 16.83 8.72
N GLU A 181 2.83 17.74 7.83
CA GLU A 181 4.24 18.02 7.57
C GLU A 181 4.96 18.59 8.82
N LYS A 182 4.32 19.53 9.51
CA LYS A 182 4.87 20.18 10.70
C LYS A 182 4.97 19.25 11.89
N TYR A 183 3.86 18.66 12.29
CA TYR A 183 3.79 17.83 13.51
C TYR A 183 4.29 16.41 13.27
N GLY A 184 4.12 15.90 12.05
CA GLY A 184 4.66 14.60 11.65
C GLY A 184 6.16 14.64 11.32
N GLY A 185 6.78 15.80 11.12
CA GLY A 185 8.20 15.90 10.73
C GLY A 185 8.50 15.19 9.41
N VAL A 186 7.54 15.18 8.49
CA VAL A 186 7.62 14.49 7.19
C VAL A 186 7.25 15.43 6.05
N LYS A 187 7.50 15.01 4.80
CA LYS A 187 6.98 15.69 3.63
C LYS A 187 5.86 14.86 3.00
N VAL A 188 4.78 15.54 2.63
CA VAL A 188 3.74 14.94 1.79
C VAL A 188 4.28 14.85 0.37
N THR A 189 4.52 13.62 -0.07
CA THR A 189 5.12 13.31 -1.39
C THR A 189 4.16 13.61 -2.52
N ALA A 190 2.89 13.31 -2.31
CA ALA A 190 1.84 13.57 -3.30
C ALA A 190 0.47 13.79 -2.65
N GLU A 191 -0.37 14.53 -3.36
CA GLU A 191 -1.80 14.67 -3.09
C GLU A 191 -2.55 14.07 -4.28
N LEU A 192 -3.38 13.08 -4.01
CA LEU A 192 -4.18 12.37 -5.00
C LEU A 192 -5.66 12.72 -4.80
N GLU A 193 -6.17 13.59 -5.62
CA GLU A 193 -7.60 13.97 -5.57
C GLU A 193 -8.50 12.79 -5.95
N TRP A 194 -9.71 12.76 -5.43
CA TRP A 194 -10.68 11.73 -5.79
C TRP A 194 -10.89 11.69 -7.29
N LEU A 195 -10.86 10.49 -7.83
CA LEU A 195 -11.10 10.26 -9.23
C LEU A 195 -12.60 10.01 -9.43
N PRO A 196 -13.32 10.86 -10.16
CA PRO A 196 -14.78 10.77 -10.30
C PRO A 196 -15.24 9.41 -10.85
N ARG A 197 -14.41 8.80 -11.67
CA ARG A 197 -14.62 7.46 -12.21
C ARG A 197 -13.30 6.71 -12.20
N LEU A 198 -13.22 5.64 -11.40
CA LEU A 198 -12.05 4.78 -11.36
C LEU A 198 -11.95 3.93 -12.63
N GLY A 199 -10.79 3.92 -13.24
CA GLY A 199 -10.50 3.17 -14.43
C GLY A 199 -9.13 3.53 -15.00
N ARG A 200 -8.67 2.80 -16.01
CA ARG A 200 -7.34 2.94 -16.59
C ARG A 200 -6.98 4.38 -16.96
N THR A 201 -7.86 5.06 -17.69
CA THR A 201 -7.60 6.44 -18.16
C THR A 201 -7.42 7.43 -17.01
N SER A 202 -8.25 7.32 -15.95
CA SER A 202 -8.15 8.21 -14.80
C SER A 202 -6.90 7.93 -13.96
N ILE A 203 -6.52 6.67 -13.80
CA ILE A 203 -5.27 6.26 -13.14
C ILE A 203 -4.05 6.77 -13.93
N GLU A 204 -4.00 6.58 -15.24
CA GLU A 204 -2.90 7.09 -16.08
C GLU A 204 -2.80 8.63 -16.01
N LYS A 205 -3.94 9.34 -15.98
CA LYS A 205 -3.97 10.81 -15.82
C LYS A 205 -3.45 11.24 -14.44
N ALA A 206 -3.84 10.55 -13.39
CA ALA A 206 -3.33 10.78 -12.03
C ALA A 206 -1.82 10.51 -11.95
N ALA A 207 -1.36 9.40 -12.53
CA ALA A 207 0.05 8.99 -12.54
C ALA A 207 0.97 10.05 -13.18
N ARG A 208 0.51 10.76 -14.24
CA ARG A 208 1.29 11.85 -14.87
C ARG A 208 1.55 13.02 -13.93
N ARG A 209 0.69 13.21 -12.92
CA ARG A 209 0.77 14.32 -11.95
C ARG A 209 1.34 13.88 -10.61
N PHE A 210 1.39 12.57 -10.37
CA PHE A 210 1.90 11.96 -9.16
C PHE A 210 3.41 12.07 -9.09
N ASP A 211 3.93 12.33 -7.91
CA ASP A 211 5.37 12.44 -7.63
C ASP A 211 6.16 13.21 -8.71
N ARG A 212 5.75 14.46 -8.96
CA ARG A 212 6.41 15.29 -9.99
C ARG A 212 7.88 15.57 -9.69
N ARG A 213 8.27 15.52 -8.41
CA ARG A 213 9.65 15.73 -7.97
C ARG A 213 10.51 14.47 -8.07
N GLY A 214 9.89 13.33 -8.36
CA GLY A 214 10.59 12.05 -8.50
C GLY A 214 11.16 11.49 -7.20
N GLN A 215 10.56 11.82 -6.05
CA GLN A 215 11.04 11.37 -4.73
C GLN A 215 11.01 9.85 -4.58
N LEU A 216 10.02 9.21 -5.20
CA LEU A 216 9.88 7.74 -5.17
C LEU A 216 10.68 7.04 -6.27
N LYS A 217 11.28 7.79 -7.20
CA LYS A 217 12.00 7.23 -8.35
C LYS A 217 13.13 6.28 -7.94
N ARG A 218 13.83 6.64 -6.85
CA ARG A 218 14.94 5.84 -6.28
C ARG A 218 14.55 4.41 -5.87
N TYR A 219 13.28 4.15 -5.57
CA TYR A 219 12.78 2.83 -5.19
C TYR A 219 12.45 1.93 -6.40
N PHE A 220 12.58 2.48 -7.61
CA PHE A 220 12.29 1.77 -8.87
C PHE A 220 13.45 1.84 -9.86
N GLU A 221 14.53 2.51 -9.54
CA GLU A 221 15.77 2.53 -10.34
C GLU A 221 16.75 1.52 -9.76
N ALA A 222 17.23 0.62 -10.63
CA ALA A 222 18.34 -0.27 -10.32
C ALA A 222 19.66 0.49 -10.41
#